data_5791537ff64ab0183ed20f852d321e4e
#
_entry.id   5791537ff64ab0183ed20f852d321e4e
#
_cell.length_a   1.000
_cell.length_b   1.000
_cell.length_c   1.000
_cell.angle_alpha   90.00
_cell.angle_beta   90.00
_cell.angle_gamma   90.00
#
_symmetry.space_group_name_H-M   'P 1'
#
loop_
_entity.id
_entity.type
_entity.pdbx_description
1 polymer ?
#
loop_
_entity_poly.entity_id
_entity_poly.type
_entity_poly.pdbx_seq_one_letter_code
_entity_poly.pdbx_strand_id
1 'polypeptide(L)'
;SSIKKDELEKKWKQNIELNPVFINKKLIFVTADWKVVALNSDDGSLLWELQALYMPSRRGILVENNKKLNLEILYIPIGNRVYKINANNGKRIKEFGKNGSIAAFTLVAPMIYEKKLVVVNMNVNTFDINSGKIIDTIPIHLIKKNFGGGIPWGGVALDSDKGIVYANTGNPHPAIIGINRKGKNKRSASVVAIDLNKRKVLWDFQETAHDLWDFDIPSPPIIHNLKKNKKIYEVVISVTKTGNTIILERNTGRPIFDITYKKAPKSSIPGEITAPFQIDLNKPEKF
;
A
#
# COMPACT_ATOMS: atom_id res chain seq x y z
N SER A 1 -28.54 8.05 -19.76
CA SER A 1 -27.80 8.59 -20.92
C SER A 1 -26.69 7.62 -21.28
N SER A 2 -26.75 7.05 -22.51
CA SER A 2 -25.75 6.13 -23.01
C SER A 2 -24.44 6.91 -23.23
N ILE A 3 -23.44 6.65 -22.42
CA ILE A 3 -22.07 7.13 -22.67
C ILE A 3 -21.60 6.45 -23.96
N LYS A 4 -21.15 7.22 -24.94
CA LYS A 4 -20.67 6.69 -26.20
C LYS A 4 -19.45 5.78 -25.95
N LYS A 5 -19.42 4.61 -26.62
CA LYS A 5 -18.38 3.60 -26.47
C LYS A 5 -16.96 4.16 -26.62
N ASP A 6 -16.77 5.12 -27.52
CA ASP A 6 -15.47 5.78 -27.80
C ASP A 6 -14.98 6.71 -26.65
N GLU A 7 -15.89 7.31 -25.89
CA GLU A 7 -15.54 8.06 -24.67
C GLU A 7 -15.17 7.13 -23.52
N LEU A 8 -15.82 5.98 -23.44
CA LEU A 8 -15.49 4.92 -22.51
C LEU A 8 -14.09 4.36 -22.81
N GLU A 9 -13.76 4.04 -24.05
CA GLU A 9 -12.45 3.48 -24.42
C GLU A 9 -11.28 4.44 -24.15
N LYS A 10 -11.46 5.76 -24.30
CA LYS A 10 -10.46 6.77 -23.94
C LYS A 10 -10.27 6.92 -22.42
N LYS A 11 -11.33 6.71 -21.63
CA LYS A 11 -11.30 6.78 -20.16
C LYS A 11 -10.94 5.45 -19.52
N TRP A 12 -11.18 4.32 -20.18
CA TRP A 12 -11.03 2.96 -19.64
C TRP A 12 -9.62 2.39 -19.68
N LYS A 13 -8.60 3.14 -20.02
CA LYS A 13 -7.21 2.72 -19.83
C LYS A 13 -6.81 2.60 -18.35
N GLN A 14 -7.75 2.72 -17.43
CA GLN A 14 -7.49 2.66 -16.00
C GLN A 14 -8.17 1.43 -15.39
N ASN A 15 -7.35 0.48 -14.96
CA ASN A 15 -7.81 -0.64 -14.17
C ASN A 15 -8.44 -0.15 -12.87
N ILE A 16 -9.68 -0.54 -12.59
CA ILE A 16 -10.30 -0.35 -11.28
C ILE A 16 -9.90 -1.57 -10.45
N GLU A 17 -9.08 -1.34 -9.44
CA GLU A 17 -8.59 -2.40 -8.53
C GLU A 17 -9.12 -2.17 -7.11
N LEU A 18 -10.08 -1.26 -6.96
CA LEU A 18 -10.67 -0.91 -5.68
C LEU A 18 -11.80 -1.88 -5.34
N ASN A 19 -11.68 -2.53 -4.20
CA ASN A 19 -12.81 -3.22 -3.59
C ASN A 19 -13.79 -2.20 -3.04
N PRO A 20 -15.11 -2.35 -3.25
CA PRO A 20 -16.12 -1.55 -2.58
C PRO A 20 -15.99 -1.66 -1.06
N VAL A 21 -16.26 -0.57 -0.35
CA VAL A 21 -16.36 -0.59 1.11
C VAL A 21 -17.81 -0.53 1.55
N PHE A 22 -18.14 -1.32 2.57
CA PHE A 22 -19.48 -1.36 3.14
C PHE A 22 -19.46 -0.72 4.53
N ILE A 23 -20.40 0.21 4.77
CA ILE A 23 -20.62 0.81 6.08
C ILE A 23 -22.10 1.19 6.22
N ASN A 24 -22.78 0.68 7.26
CA ASN A 24 -24.14 1.04 7.63
C ASN A 24 -25.10 1.15 6.42
N LYS A 25 -25.34 0.03 5.74
CA LYS A 25 -26.21 -0.03 4.55
C LYS A 25 -25.76 0.83 3.36
N LYS A 26 -24.51 1.29 3.34
CA LYS A 26 -23.94 2.01 2.22
C LYS A 26 -22.84 1.18 1.57
N LEU A 27 -22.94 0.98 0.27
CA LEU A 27 -21.87 0.45 -0.59
C LEU A 27 -21.18 1.61 -1.28
N ILE A 28 -19.88 1.82 -0.99
CA ILE A 28 -19.14 2.96 -1.48
C ILE A 28 -17.98 2.48 -2.35
N PHE A 29 -17.83 3.06 -3.53
CA PHE A 29 -16.79 2.69 -4.49
C PHE A 29 -16.42 3.87 -5.41
N VAL A 30 -15.37 3.69 -6.19
CA VAL A 30 -14.91 4.63 -7.21
C VAL A 30 -15.28 4.10 -8.58
N THR A 31 -15.77 4.97 -9.45
CA THR A 31 -16.12 4.65 -10.84
C THR A 31 -14.96 5.00 -11.78
N ALA A 32 -15.01 4.45 -13.01
CA ALA A 32 -13.99 4.71 -14.04
C ALA A 32 -13.92 6.18 -14.48
N ASP A 33 -15.03 6.92 -14.35
CA ASP A 33 -15.12 8.37 -14.66
C ASP A 33 -14.79 9.27 -13.46
N TRP A 34 -14.08 8.69 -12.44
CA TRP A 34 -13.58 9.39 -11.27
C TRP A 34 -14.64 9.93 -10.32
N LYS A 35 -15.75 9.26 -10.22
CA LYS A 35 -16.72 9.54 -9.17
C LYS A 35 -16.48 8.64 -7.96
N VAL A 36 -16.74 9.18 -6.78
CA VAL A 36 -16.97 8.41 -5.56
C VAL A 36 -18.47 8.31 -5.39
N VAL A 37 -18.99 7.10 -5.34
CA VAL A 37 -20.43 6.82 -5.34
C VAL A 37 -20.79 6.04 -4.10
N ALA A 38 -21.88 6.41 -3.45
CA ALA A 38 -22.51 5.62 -2.40
C ALA A 38 -23.90 5.18 -2.83
N LEU A 39 -24.14 3.87 -2.76
CA LEU A 39 -25.43 3.26 -3.01
C LEU A 39 -26.01 2.71 -1.71
N ASN A 40 -27.33 2.70 -1.60
CA ASN A 40 -28.02 1.91 -0.60
C ASN A 40 -27.80 0.43 -0.89
N SER A 41 -27.31 -0.34 0.07
CA SER A 41 -27.01 -1.76 -0.13
C SER A 41 -28.25 -2.65 -0.21
N ASP A 42 -29.40 -2.17 0.25
CA ASP A 42 -30.63 -2.96 0.29
C ASP A 42 -31.34 -2.99 -1.09
N ASP A 43 -31.26 -1.87 -1.85
CA ASP A 43 -31.98 -1.72 -3.12
C ASP A 43 -31.13 -1.17 -4.28
N GLY A 44 -29.87 -0.80 -4.03
CA GLY A 44 -28.96 -0.26 -5.03
C GLY A 44 -29.26 1.20 -5.42
N SER A 45 -30.16 1.88 -4.75
CA SER A 45 -30.48 3.28 -5.03
C SER A 45 -29.29 4.21 -4.74
N LEU A 46 -29.15 5.27 -5.53
CA LEU A 46 -28.08 6.26 -5.35
C LEU A 46 -28.36 7.11 -4.12
N LEU A 47 -27.44 7.10 -3.14
CA LEU A 47 -27.50 7.96 -1.97
C LEU A 47 -26.80 9.31 -2.23
N TRP A 48 -25.59 9.26 -2.77
CA TRP A 48 -24.85 10.44 -3.18
C TRP A 48 -23.72 10.08 -4.16
N GLU A 49 -23.26 11.08 -4.91
CA GLU A 49 -22.06 11.00 -5.72
C GLU A 49 -21.18 12.25 -5.56
N LEU A 50 -19.89 12.07 -5.68
CA LEU A 50 -18.89 13.13 -5.65
C LEU A 50 -18.00 13.01 -6.90
N GLN A 51 -18.06 13.98 -7.80
CA GLN A 51 -17.13 14.06 -8.92
C GLN A 51 -15.76 14.53 -8.43
N ALA A 52 -14.73 13.72 -8.63
CA ALA A 52 -13.36 14.11 -8.33
C ALA A 52 -12.73 14.87 -9.49
N LEU A 53 -11.87 15.87 -9.17
CA LEU A 53 -11.09 16.60 -10.18
C LEU A 53 -9.83 15.86 -10.63
N TYR A 54 -9.35 14.96 -9.78
CA TYR A 54 -8.19 14.09 -10.04
C TYR A 54 -8.60 12.66 -9.77
N MET A 55 -7.83 11.72 -10.31
CA MET A 55 -8.08 10.29 -10.13
C MET A 55 -8.10 9.91 -8.65
N PRO A 56 -9.21 9.34 -8.14
CA PRO A 56 -9.25 8.76 -6.79
C PRO A 56 -8.37 7.51 -6.70
N SER A 57 -8.02 7.11 -5.48
CA SER A 57 -7.29 5.87 -5.24
C SER A 57 -7.98 4.68 -5.91
N ARG A 58 -7.19 3.86 -6.59
CA ARG A 58 -7.64 2.60 -7.18
C ARG A 58 -7.43 1.39 -6.27
N ARG A 59 -6.83 1.60 -5.09
CA ARG A 59 -6.36 0.50 -4.23
C ARG A 59 -6.80 0.61 -2.78
N GLY A 60 -7.77 1.44 -2.47
CA GLY A 60 -8.40 1.43 -1.17
C GLY A 60 -8.92 2.78 -0.68
N ILE A 61 -9.99 2.67 0.07
CA ILE A 61 -10.63 3.73 0.85
C ILE A 61 -10.64 3.25 2.29
N LEU A 62 -10.32 4.13 3.23
CA LEU A 62 -10.49 3.86 4.64
C LEU A 62 -11.85 4.35 5.10
N VAL A 63 -12.53 3.52 5.88
CA VAL A 63 -13.81 3.84 6.53
C VAL A 63 -13.60 3.87 8.03
N GLU A 64 -14.08 4.91 8.70
CA GLU A 64 -14.12 5.04 10.14
C GLU A 64 -15.56 5.20 10.60
N ASN A 65 -15.97 4.38 11.57
CA ASN A 65 -17.20 4.62 12.33
C ASN A 65 -16.86 5.35 13.62
N ASN A 66 -16.99 6.67 13.59
CA ASN A 66 -16.70 7.52 14.75
C ASN A 66 -17.91 7.59 15.68
N LYS A 67 -17.99 6.66 16.62
CA LYS A 67 -19.10 6.55 17.59
C LYS A 67 -19.28 7.81 18.44
N LYS A 68 -18.22 8.55 18.75
CA LYS A 68 -18.28 9.77 19.57
C LYS A 68 -19.01 10.91 18.86
N LEU A 69 -18.80 11.02 17.56
CA LEU A 69 -19.43 12.04 16.73
C LEU A 69 -20.73 11.54 16.08
N ASN A 70 -21.08 10.27 16.28
CA ASN A 70 -22.14 9.57 15.55
C ASN A 70 -22.01 9.81 14.03
N LEU A 71 -20.78 9.69 13.53
CA LEU A 71 -20.42 10.06 12.16
C LEU A 71 -19.61 8.95 11.50
N GLU A 72 -20.01 8.58 10.31
CA GLU A 72 -19.25 7.71 9.43
C GLU A 72 -18.38 8.55 8.51
N ILE A 73 -17.12 8.22 8.46
CA ILE A 73 -16.09 9.01 7.79
C ILE A 73 -15.38 8.16 6.75
N LEU A 74 -15.14 8.74 5.59
CA LEU A 74 -14.26 8.20 4.57
C LEU A 74 -12.96 8.99 4.52
N TYR A 75 -11.84 8.29 4.43
CA TYR A 75 -10.56 8.86 4.02
C TYR A 75 -10.20 8.29 2.66
N ILE A 76 -10.23 9.15 1.65
CA ILE A 76 -9.98 8.75 0.27
C ILE A 76 -8.83 9.56 -0.34
N PRO A 77 -7.78 8.90 -0.85
CA PRO A 77 -6.77 9.55 -1.66
C PRO A 77 -7.34 9.97 -3.02
N ILE A 78 -7.18 11.25 -3.38
CA ILE A 78 -7.54 11.79 -4.69
C ILE A 78 -6.38 12.65 -5.17
N GLY A 79 -5.72 12.26 -6.26
CA GLY A 79 -4.50 12.92 -6.72
C GLY A 79 -3.42 12.92 -5.64
N ASN A 80 -2.90 14.10 -5.31
CA ASN A 80 -1.83 14.27 -4.30
C ASN A 80 -2.36 14.60 -2.89
N ARG A 81 -3.62 14.30 -2.59
CA ARG A 81 -4.26 14.64 -1.32
C ARG A 81 -5.08 13.48 -0.78
N VAL A 82 -5.20 13.43 0.55
CA VAL A 82 -6.18 12.58 1.22
C VAL A 82 -7.32 13.45 1.74
N TYR A 83 -8.53 13.12 1.33
CA TYR A 83 -9.75 13.83 1.71
C TYR A 83 -10.46 13.11 2.85
N LYS A 84 -11.01 13.90 3.79
CA LYS A 84 -11.89 13.42 4.86
C LYS A 84 -13.32 13.80 4.49
N ILE A 85 -14.18 12.81 4.32
CA ILE A 85 -15.53 12.96 3.77
C ILE A 85 -16.55 12.34 4.72
N ASN A 86 -17.67 13.01 4.94
CA ASN A 86 -18.83 12.44 5.62
C ASN A 86 -19.46 11.38 4.72
N ALA A 87 -19.46 10.11 5.15
CA ALA A 87 -19.97 8.98 4.38
C ALA A 87 -21.49 9.00 4.19
N ASN A 88 -22.23 9.80 4.99
CA ASN A 88 -23.67 9.88 4.89
C ASN A 88 -24.16 10.79 3.74
N ASN A 89 -23.34 11.75 3.32
CA ASN A 89 -23.74 12.75 2.34
C ASN A 89 -22.69 13.16 1.30
N GLY A 90 -21.51 12.53 1.32
CA GLY A 90 -20.41 12.81 0.38
C GLY A 90 -19.72 14.17 0.57
N LYS A 91 -20.08 14.96 1.61
CA LYS A 91 -19.49 16.29 1.82
C LYS A 91 -18.16 16.21 2.56
N ARG A 92 -17.23 17.10 2.20
CA ARG A 92 -15.93 17.23 2.88
C ARG A 92 -16.10 17.74 4.30
N ILE A 93 -15.35 17.18 5.25
CA ILE A 93 -15.24 17.67 6.63
C ILE A 93 -14.17 18.76 6.64
N LYS A 94 -14.61 20.03 6.50
CA LYS A 94 -13.76 21.18 6.19
C LYS A 94 -12.71 21.50 7.26
N GLU A 95 -12.92 21.09 8.48
CA GLU A 95 -12.05 21.27 9.63
C GLU A 95 -10.76 20.43 9.54
N PHE A 96 -10.73 19.42 8.68
CA PHE A 96 -9.58 18.57 8.46
C PHE A 96 -8.63 19.17 7.44
N GLY A 97 -7.43 19.55 7.86
CA GLY A 97 -6.38 20.09 7.01
C GLY A 97 -6.80 21.37 6.29
N LYS A 98 -6.54 21.43 4.99
CA LYS A 98 -6.97 22.54 4.15
C LYS A 98 -8.25 22.18 3.42
N ASN A 99 -9.37 22.72 3.87
CA ASN A 99 -10.69 22.54 3.25
C ASN A 99 -11.08 21.04 3.08
N GLY A 100 -10.93 20.28 4.15
CA GLY A 100 -11.29 18.85 4.21
C GLY A 100 -10.25 17.90 3.62
N SER A 101 -9.00 18.32 3.49
CA SER A 101 -7.95 17.46 2.95
C SER A 101 -6.55 17.83 3.41
N ILE A 102 -5.66 16.86 3.42
CA ILE A 102 -4.22 17.02 3.67
C ILE A 102 -3.41 16.76 2.41
N ALA A 103 -2.26 17.43 2.30
CA ALA A 103 -1.30 17.17 1.21
C ALA A 103 -0.52 15.90 1.55
N ALA A 104 -0.95 14.78 1.00
CA ALA A 104 -0.34 13.48 1.21
C ALA A 104 -0.65 12.58 0.00
N PHE A 105 0.38 12.25 -0.77
CA PHE A 105 0.28 11.29 -1.86
C PHE A 105 0.35 9.87 -1.30
N THR A 106 -0.52 8.99 -1.76
CA THR A 106 -0.45 7.55 -1.52
C THR A 106 -1.17 6.78 -2.64
N LEU A 107 -0.70 5.58 -2.92
CA LEU A 107 -1.34 4.64 -3.84
C LEU A 107 -2.23 3.62 -3.12
N VAL A 108 -2.17 3.57 -1.79
CA VAL A 108 -2.86 2.58 -0.95
C VAL A 108 -3.81 3.27 0.02
N ALA A 109 -4.73 2.51 0.60
CA ALA A 109 -5.63 3.03 1.63
C ALA A 109 -4.84 3.58 2.83
N PRO A 110 -5.21 4.75 3.37
CA PRO A 110 -4.75 5.16 4.68
C PRO A 110 -5.18 4.19 5.78
N MET A 111 -4.55 4.27 6.95
CA MET A 111 -4.90 3.48 8.13
C MET A 111 -5.12 4.39 9.32
N ILE A 112 -5.75 3.87 10.38
CA ILE A 112 -5.88 4.57 11.66
C ILE A 112 -5.10 3.82 12.72
N TYR A 113 -4.23 4.53 13.42
CA TYR A 113 -3.57 4.05 14.61
C TYR A 113 -3.77 5.04 15.75
N GLU A 114 -4.48 4.63 16.80
CA GLU A 114 -4.91 5.51 17.87
C GLU A 114 -5.71 6.72 17.33
N LYS A 115 -5.19 7.94 17.55
CA LYS A 115 -5.77 9.20 17.03
C LYS A 115 -4.99 9.75 15.83
N LYS A 116 -4.29 8.89 15.11
CA LYS A 116 -3.45 9.27 13.96
C LYS A 116 -3.98 8.64 12.68
N LEU A 117 -4.07 9.44 11.64
CA LEU A 117 -4.21 8.95 10.28
C LEU A 117 -2.81 8.63 9.74
N VAL A 118 -2.60 7.39 9.34
CA VAL A 118 -1.33 6.88 8.82
C VAL A 118 -1.41 6.79 7.31
N VAL A 119 -0.54 7.50 6.61
CA VAL A 119 -0.47 7.54 5.14
C VAL A 119 0.90 7.06 4.69
N VAL A 120 0.93 6.02 3.86
CA VAL A 120 2.17 5.37 3.43
C VAL A 120 2.45 5.65 1.96
N ASN A 121 3.69 6.07 1.70
CA ASN A 121 4.27 6.20 0.37
C ASN A 121 5.77 5.87 0.46
N MET A 122 6.68 6.74 0.01
CA MET A 122 8.13 6.62 0.28
C MET A 122 8.47 6.82 1.78
N ASN A 123 7.53 7.38 2.52
CA ASN A 123 7.58 7.57 3.97
C ASN A 123 6.31 7.01 4.60
N VAL A 124 6.35 6.75 5.89
CA VAL A 124 5.16 6.63 6.72
C VAL A 124 4.92 7.98 7.37
N ASN A 125 3.87 8.66 6.94
CA ASN A 125 3.47 9.95 7.50
C ASN A 125 2.30 9.74 8.45
N THR A 126 2.34 10.35 9.62
CA THR A 126 1.23 10.35 10.56
C THR A 126 0.67 11.75 10.73
N PHE A 127 -0.64 11.86 10.77
CA PHE A 127 -1.37 13.11 10.92
C PHE A 127 -2.36 12.98 12.08
N ASP A 128 -2.59 14.07 12.80
CA ASP A 128 -3.69 14.11 13.75
C ASP A 128 -5.03 13.90 13.02
N ILE A 129 -5.81 12.93 13.48
CA ILE A 129 -7.02 12.47 12.77
C ILE A 129 -8.12 13.54 12.71
N ASN A 130 -8.12 14.51 13.63
CA ASN A 130 -9.13 15.58 13.67
C ASN A 130 -8.70 16.79 12.86
N SER A 131 -7.52 17.31 13.14
CA SER A 131 -7.02 18.55 12.53
C SER A 131 -6.29 18.34 11.20
N GLY A 132 -5.79 17.13 10.93
CA GLY A 132 -4.95 16.86 9.75
C GLY A 132 -3.53 17.47 9.84
N LYS A 133 -3.11 17.95 11.02
CA LYS A 133 -1.73 18.39 11.23
C LYS A 133 -0.78 17.21 11.20
N ILE A 134 0.35 17.36 10.51
CA ILE A 134 1.40 16.33 10.47
C ILE A 134 2.01 16.18 11.86
N ILE A 135 2.22 14.93 12.29
CA ILE A 135 2.83 14.57 13.56
C ILE A 135 4.24 14.05 13.30
N ASP A 136 4.38 13.05 12.41
CA ASP A 136 5.65 12.39 12.14
C ASP A 136 5.81 12.08 10.66
N THR A 137 7.08 11.99 10.23
CA THR A 137 7.49 11.45 8.93
C THR A 137 8.62 10.46 9.17
N ILE A 138 8.38 9.20 8.86
CA ILE A 138 9.34 8.11 9.04
C ILE A 138 9.77 7.62 7.65
N PRO A 139 11.01 7.85 7.20
CA PRO A 139 11.45 7.42 5.88
C PRO A 139 11.57 5.89 5.79
N ILE A 140 10.93 5.30 4.77
CA ILE A 140 11.10 3.89 4.42
C ILE A 140 12.43 3.73 3.66
N HIS A 141 12.70 4.62 2.73
CA HIS A 141 13.89 4.56 1.89
C HIS A 141 14.97 5.55 2.32
N LEU A 142 16.21 5.08 2.24
CA LEU A 142 17.37 5.94 2.27
C LEU A 142 17.59 6.45 0.84
N ILE A 143 17.09 7.64 0.52
CA ILE A 143 17.22 8.26 -0.81
C ILE A 143 18.70 8.47 -1.13
N LYS A 144 19.18 7.83 -2.20
CA LYS A 144 20.48 8.10 -2.80
C LYS A 144 20.29 8.87 -4.10
N LYS A 145 21.27 9.70 -4.49
CA LYS A 145 21.23 10.63 -5.63
C LYS A 145 20.70 10.02 -6.95
N ASN A 146 20.88 8.73 -7.18
CA ASN A 146 20.53 8.06 -8.44
C ASN A 146 19.55 6.87 -8.23
N PHE A 147 18.85 6.83 -7.11
CA PHE A 147 17.97 5.73 -6.77
C PHE A 147 16.65 6.27 -6.24
N GLY A 148 15.58 5.90 -6.88
CA GLY A 148 14.20 6.14 -6.44
C GLY A 148 13.39 4.84 -6.48
N GLY A 149 12.08 4.94 -6.31
CA GLY A 149 11.15 3.81 -6.36
C GLY A 149 11.01 3.07 -5.05
N GLY A 150 10.54 1.83 -5.12
CA GLY A 150 10.25 1.03 -3.95
C GLY A 150 9.01 1.51 -3.17
N ILE A 151 8.09 2.22 -3.81
CA ILE A 151 6.87 2.71 -3.18
C ILE A 151 5.94 1.53 -2.92
N PRO A 152 5.38 1.37 -1.72
CA PRO A 152 4.31 0.43 -1.46
C PRO A 152 3.07 0.81 -2.30
N TRP A 153 2.69 -0.06 -3.22
CA TRP A 153 1.57 0.20 -4.13
C TRP A 153 0.51 -0.91 -4.11
N GLY A 154 0.88 -2.11 -3.69
CA GLY A 154 -0.03 -3.25 -3.59
C GLY A 154 -0.88 -3.23 -2.34
N GLY A 155 -0.41 -2.58 -1.28
CA GLY A 155 -1.08 -2.48 0.00
C GLY A 155 -0.10 -2.48 1.18
N VAL A 156 -0.65 -2.19 2.34
CA VAL A 156 0.06 -2.17 3.63
C VAL A 156 -0.82 -2.81 4.69
N ALA A 157 -0.22 -3.29 5.78
CA ALA A 157 -0.94 -3.82 6.93
C ALA A 157 -0.48 -3.15 8.22
N LEU A 158 -1.39 -2.96 9.16
CA LEU A 158 -1.13 -2.38 10.47
C LEU A 158 -1.41 -3.41 11.56
N ASP A 159 -0.41 -3.70 12.37
CA ASP A 159 -0.57 -4.35 13.67
C ASP A 159 -0.96 -3.26 14.67
N SER A 160 -2.28 -3.11 14.90
CA SER A 160 -2.82 -2.06 15.77
C SER A 160 -2.45 -2.24 17.24
N ASP A 161 -2.16 -3.47 17.67
CA ASP A 161 -1.79 -3.74 19.06
C ASP A 161 -0.36 -3.29 19.36
N LYS A 162 0.51 -3.38 18.34
CA LYS A 162 1.93 -3.04 18.47
C LYS A 162 2.30 -1.69 17.86
N GLY A 163 1.44 -1.10 17.05
CA GLY A 163 1.73 0.12 16.28
C GLY A 163 2.79 -0.11 15.20
N ILE A 164 2.79 -1.28 14.56
CA ILE A 164 3.75 -1.63 13.51
C ILE A 164 3.06 -1.67 12.17
N VAL A 165 3.58 -0.90 11.20
CA VAL A 165 3.17 -0.95 9.80
C VAL A 165 4.08 -1.92 9.05
N TYR A 166 3.49 -2.87 8.34
CA TYR A 166 4.18 -3.71 7.37
C TYR A 166 3.86 -3.22 5.97
N ALA A 167 4.91 -2.98 5.18
CA ALA A 167 4.79 -2.47 3.83
C ALA A 167 5.55 -3.38 2.85
N ASN A 168 4.87 -3.83 1.80
CA ASN A 168 5.49 -4.49 0.67
C ASN A 168 5.88 -3.43 -0.36
N THR A 169 7.16 -3.37 -0.70
CA THR A 169 7.69 -2.32 -1.57
C THR A 169 7.83 -2.79 -3.01
N GLY A 170 7.67 -1.84 -3.93
CA GLY A 170 7.87 -2.05 -5.34
C GLY A 170 9.34 -2.08 -5.74
N ASN A 171 9.56 -2.15 -7.04
CA ASN A 171 10.89 -2.15 -7.67
C ASN A 171 11.60 -0.79 -7.54
N PRO A 172 12.93 -0.77 -7.72
CA PRO A 172 13.69 0.47 -7.74
C PRO A 172 13.51 1.24 -9.06
N HIS A 173 13.75 2.54 -9.04
CA HIS A 173 13.77 3.36 -10.26
C HIS A 173 15.19 3.87 -10.58
N PRO A 174 15.54 3.87 -11.88
CA PRO A 174 14.83 3.32 -13.05
C PRO A 174 14.56 1.82 -12.92
N ALA A 175 13.40 1.34 -13.39
CA ALA A 175 12.93 0.00 -13.10
C ALA A 175 13.82 -1.11 -13.70
N ILE A 176 13.85 -1.22 -15.02
CA ILE A 176 14.45 -2.34 -15.75
C ILE A 176 15.97 -2.13 -15.96
N ILE A 177 16.44 -0.89 -16.08
CA ILE A 177 17.85 -0.56 -16.30
C ILE A 177 18.47 -0.06 -15.01
N GLY A 178 19.44 -0.80 -14.49
CA GLY A 178 20.06 -0.54 -13.18
C GLY A 178 21.46 0.07 -13.23
N ILE A 179 21.99 0.45 -14.40
CA ILE A 179 23.36 0.90 -14.59
C ILE A 179 23.77 2.08 -13.68
N ASN A 180 22.83 2.99 -13.42
CA ASN A 180 23.05 4.19 -12.60
C ASN A 180 22.63 4.02 -11.13
N ARG A 181 22.02 2.89 -10.74
CA ARG A 181 21.58 2.62 -9.38
C ARG A 181 22.33 1.46 -8.73
N LYS A 182 23.64 1.54 -8.71
CA LYS A 182 24.54 0.49 -8.22
C LYS A 182 24.19 0.00 -6.81
N GLY A 183 24.48 -1.29 -6.56
CA GLY A 183 24.26 -1.95 -5.26
C GLY A 183 22.89 -2.61 -5.13
N LYS A 184 22.56 -3.08 -3.93
CA LYS A 184 21.35 -3.89 -3.68
C LYS A 184 20.02 -3.12 -3.84
N ASN A 185 20.04 -1.80 -3.85
CA ASN A 185 18.84 -0.94 -3.80
C ASN A 185 17.95 -1.31 -2.61
N LYS A 186 18.53 -1.22 -1.42
CA LYS A 186 17.92 -1.66 -0.16
C LYS A 186 16.51 -1.11 0.04
N ARG A 187 15.59 -1.94 0.51
CA ARG A 187 14.17 -1.67 0.74
C ARG A 187 13.34 -1.44 -0.52
N SER A 188 13.84 -1.77 -1.71
CA SER A 188 13.00 -2.05 -2.87
C SER A 188 12.78 -3.56 -2.98
N ALA A 189 11.69 -4.01 -3.60
CA ALA A 189 11.27 -5.40 -3.67
C ALA A 189 11.44 -6.12 -2.31
N SER A 190 10.89 -5.49 -1.25
CA SER A 190 11.14 -5.86 0.15
C SER A 190 9.87 -5.86 0.98
N VAL A 191 9.86 -6.67 2.03
CA VAL A 191 8.94 -6.51 3.16
C VAL A 191 9.62 -5.64 4.21
N VAL A 192 8.97 -4.57 4.65
CA VAL A 192 9.53 -3.61 5.61
C VAL A 192 8.60 -3.46 6.79
N ALA A 193 9.13 -3.54 8.02
CA ALA A 193 8.39 -3.27 9.25
C ALA A 193 8.79 -1.91 9.84
N ILE A 194 7.82 -1.07 10.10
CA ILE A 194 7.99 0.30 10.58
C ILE A 194 7.23 0.48 11.89
N ASP A 195 7.94 0.84 12.95
CA ASP A 195 7.38 1.09 14.28
C ASP A 195 6.97 2.57 14.40
N LEU A 196 5.68 2.81 14.54
CA LEU A 196 5.10 4.15 14.67
C LEU A 196 5.44 4.80 16.02
N ASN A 197 5.61 3.99 17.07
CA ASN A 197 5.92 4.47 18.41
C ASN A 197 7.40 4.85 18.54
N LYS A 198 8.28 3.99 17.99
CA LYS A 198 9.74 4.23 17.97
C LYS A 198 10.19 5.11 16.82
N ARG A 199 9.29 5.43 15.88
CA ARG A 199 9.53 6.29 14.71
C ARG A 199 10.69 5.81 13.84
N LYS A 200 10.77 4.50 13.59
CA LYS A 200 11.86 3.92 12.80
C LYS A 200 11.48 2.63 12.11
N VAL A 201 12.23 2.29 11.07
CA VAL A 201 12.22 0.96 10.49
C VAL A 201 12.86 -0.01 11.48
N LEU A 202 12.15 -1.09 11.81
CA LEU A 202 12.64 -2.16 12.69
C LEU A 202 13.53 -3.13 11.93
N TRP A 203 13.03 -3.61 10.81
CA TRP A 203 13.71 -4.54 9.93
C TRP A 203 13.21 -4.43 8.49
N ASP A 204 13.97 -4.96 7.58
CA ASP A 204 13.60 -5.15 6.19
C ASP A 204 14.09 -6.51 5.69
N PHE A 205 13.29 -7.15 4.87
CA PHE A 205 13.62 -8.40 4.19
C PHE A 205 13.50 -8.16 2.68
N GLN A 206 14.63 -8.17 1.97
CA GLN A 206 14.66 -7.92 0.54
C GLN A 206 14.60 -9.24 -0.24
N GLU A 207 13.54 -9.44 -1.03
CA GLU A 207 13.40 -10.63 -1.86
C GLU A 207 14.31 -10.56 -3.09
N THR A 208 14.26 -9.44 -3.82
CA THR A 208 15.03 -9.27 -5.05
C THR A 208 16.01 -8.12 -4.90
N ALA A 209 17.30 -8.44 -4.80
CA ALA A 209 18.35 -7.44 -4.72
C ALA A 209 18.69 -6.91 -6.12
N HIS A 210 18.84 -5.58 -6.26
CA HIS A 210 19.15 -4.93 -7.53
C HIS A 210 18.23 -5.40 -8.66
N ASP A 211 16.93 -5.29 -8.40
CA ASP A 211 15.90 -5.80 -9.31
C ASP A 211 16.00 -5.14 -10.70
N LEU A 212 16.12 -5.98 -11.73
CA LEU A 212 16.19 -5.61 -13.15
C LEU A 212 15.01 -6.20 -13.95
N TRP A 213 14.06 -6.86 -13.27
CA TRP A 213 13.00 -7.67 -13.89
C TRP A 213 11.59 -7.20 -13.53
N ASP A 214 11.48 -6.10 -12.79
CA ASP A 214 10.20 -5.61 -12.26
C ASP A 214 9.55 -6.60 -11.28
N PHE A 215 10.35 -7.17 -10.38
CA PHE A 215 9.91 -8.13 -9.36
C PHE A 215 9.43 -7.46 -8.07
N ASP A 216 8.41 -6.62 -8.19
CA ASP A 216 7.72 -6.06 -7.03
C ASP A 216 7.18 -7.13 -6.09
N ILE A 217 6.90 -6.73 -4.84
CA ILE A 217 5.99 -7.47 -3.96
C ILE A 217 4.60 -6.79 -4.05
N PRO A 218 3.71 -7.26 -4.94
CA PRO A 218 2.48 -6.54 -5.30
C PRO A 218 1.32 -6.77 -4.36
N SER A 219 1.36 -7.82 -3.54
CA SER A 219 0.28 -8.14 -2.61
C SER A 219 0.36 -7.26 -1.35
N PRO A 220 -0.77 -6.94 -0.69
CA PRO A 220 -0.72 -6.42 0.67
C PRO A 220 -0.14 -7.49 1.62
N PRO A 221 0.62 -7.11 2.65
CA PRO A 221 1.06 -8.05 3.68
C PRO A 221 -0.13 -8.57 4.49
N ILE A 222 -0.08 -9.84 4.88
CA ILE A 222 -1.09 -10.47 5.75
C ILE A 222 -0.48 -10.72 7.12
N ILE A 223 -1.08 -10.17 8.17
CA ILE A 223 -0.72 -10.43 9.56
C ILE A 223 -1.46 -11.68 10.04
N HIS A 224 -0.74 -12.66 10.54
CA HIS A 224 -1.32 -13.94 10.95
C HIS A 224 -0.57 -14.60 12.11
N ASN A 225 -1.23 -15.56 12.76
CA ASN A 225 -0.62 -16.44 13.76
C ASN A 225 -0.53 -17.85 13.16
N LEU A 226 0.67 -18.22 12.70
CA LEU A 226 0.95 -19.49 12.04
C LEU A 226 1.27 -20.58 13.07
N LYS A 227 0.54 -21.69 13.05
CA LYS A 227 0.88 -22.88 13.84
C LYS A 227 1.79 -23.79 13.02
N LYS A 228 3.01 -24.04 13.55
CA LYS A 228 4.00 -24.99 12.97
C LYS A 228 4.63 -25.79 14.09
N ASN A 229 4.66 -27.12 13.98
CA ASN A 229 5.26 -28.02 14.96
C ASN A 229 4.80 -27.74 16.40
N LYS A 230 3.48 -27.62 16.60
CA LYS A 230 2.83 -27.33 17.90
C LYS A 230 3.18 -25.97 18.50
N LYS A 231 3.98 -25.13 17.82
CA LYS A 231 4.34 -23.77 18.21
C LYS A 231 3.57 -22.75 17.36
N ILE A 232 3.15 -21.64 17.98
CA ILE A 232 2.51 -20.51 17.30
C ILE A 232 3.57 -19.45 17.03
N TYR A 233 3.65 -19.00 15.77
CA TYR A 233 4.52 -17.93 15.32
C TYR A 233 3.65 -16.75 14.87
N GLU A 234 3.93 -15.58 15.40
CA GLU A 234 3.36 -14.34 14.90
C GLU A 234 4.08 -13.97 13.59
N VAL A 235 3.37 -13.99 12.46
CA VAL A 235 3.98 -13.84 11.16
C VAL A 235 3.37 -12.73 10.34
N VAL A 236 4.15 -12.20 9.40
CA VAL A 236 3.68 -11.44 8.24
C VAL A 236 3.96 -12.26 6.99
N ILE A 237 2.95 -12.35 6.12
CA ILE A 237 2.98 -13.16 4.91
C ILE A 237 2.86 -12.23 3.70
N SER A 238 3.68 -12.43 2.68
CA SER A 238 3.67 -11.65 1.45
C SER A 238 3.81 -12.58 0.24
N VAL A 239 2.99 -12.36 -0.77
CA VAL A 239 3.06 -13.06 -2.07
C VAL A 239 3.74 -12.15 -3.09
N THR A 240 4.64 -12.69 -3.87
CA THR A 240 5.53 -11.92 -4.75
C THR A 240 5.30 -12.24 -6.23
N LYS A 241 5.79 -11.37 -7.13
CA LYS A 241 5.74 -11.61 -8.58
C LYS A 241 6.55 -12.83 -9.02
N THR A 242 7.55 -13.22 -8.25
CA THR A 242 8.33 -14.43 -8.53
C THR A 242 7.59 -15.73 -8.20
N GLY A 243 6.36 -15.62 -7.67
CA GLY A 243 5.55 -16.75 -7.23
C GLY A 243 5.91 -17.29 -5.86
N ASN A 244 6.74 -16.58 -5.12
CA ASN A 244 7.11 -16.95 -3.75
C ASN A 244 6.04 -16.50 -2.75
N THR A 245 5.88 -17.29 -1.68
CA THR A 245 5.17 -16.89 -0.47
C THR A 245 6.20 -16.71 0.64
N ILE A 246 6.47 -15.46 0.99
CA ILE A 246 7.43 -15.09 2.03
C ILE A 246 6.69 -15.07 3.37
N ILE A 247 7.17 -15.84 4.35
CA ILE A 247 6.59 -15.91 5.70
C ILE A 247 7.67 -15.52 6.70
N LEU A 248 7.51 -14.35 7.33
CA LEU A 248 8.50 -13.77 8.24
C LEU A 248 7.93 -13.65 9.65
N GLU A 249 8.75 -13.84 10.66
CA GLU A 249 8.43 -13.52 12.04
C GLU A 249 8.23 -12.00 12.19
N ARG A 250 7.09 -11.56 12.72
CA ARG A 250 6.71 -10.15 12.80
C ARG A 250 7.70 -9.26 13.55
N ASN A 251 8.31 -9.80 14.59
CA ASN A 251 9.18 -9.00 15.46
C ASN A 251 10.60 -8.82 14.89
N THR A 252 11.09 -9.79 14.12
CA THR A 252 12.50 -9.87 13.70
C THR A 252 12.73 -9.80 12.20
N GLY A 253 11.69 -10.08 11.40
CA GLY A 253 11.81 -10.25 9.95
C GLY A 253 12.53 -11.54 9.54
N ARG A 254 12.76 -12.46 10.46
CA ARG A 254 13.39 -13.76 10.15
C ARG A 254 12.42 -14.66 9.43
N PRO A 255 12.86 -15.33 8.36
CA PRO A 255 12.03 -16.32 7.67
C PRO A 255 11.69 -17.50 8.60
N ILE A 256 10.43 -17.97 8.51
CA ILE A 256 9.95 -19.15 9.25
C ILE A 256 10.35 -20.45 8.55
N PHE A 257 10.59 -20.38 7.24
CA PHE A 257 11.07 -21.48 6.42
C PHE A 257 12.45 -21.16 5.87
N ASP A 258 13.23 -22.20 5.60
CA ASP A 258 14.58 -22.05 5.08
C ASP A 258 14.54 -21.32 3.70
N ILE A 259 15.53 -20.48 3.50
CA ILE A 259 15.71 -19.73 2.25
C ILE A 259 16.98 -20.21 1.59
N THR A 260 16.84 -20.60 0.34
CA THR A 260 17.98 -20.90 -0.54
C THR A 260 18.26 -19.73 -1.48
N TYR A 261 19.47 -19.69 -2.01
CA TYR A 261 19.92 -18.68 -2.95
C TYR A 261 20.40 -19.35 -4.23
N LYS A 262 20.03 -18.77 -5.37
CA LYS A 262 20.53 -19.17 -6.68
C LYS A 262 21.33 -18.06 -7.32
N LYS A 263 22.22 -18.43 -8.21
CA LYS A 263 23.00 -17.48 -9.01
C LYS A 263 22.09 -16.67 -9.91
N ALA A 264 22.19 -15.35 -9.88
CA ALA A 264 21.43 -14.47 -10.75
C ALA A 264 21.97 -14.53 -12.20
N PRO A 265 21.10 -14.41 -13.21
CA PRO A 265 21.51 -14.21 -14.58
C PRO A 265 22.38 -12.94 -14.72
N LYS A 266 23.38 -12.96 -15.57
CA LYS A 266 24.14 -11.76 -15.90
C LYS A 266 23.31 -10.85 -16.82
N SER A 267 23.43 -9.53 -16.65
CA SER A 267 22.86 -8.61 -17.62
C SER A 267 23.65 -8.63 -18.93
N SER A 268 22.94 -8.50 -20.05
CA SER A 268 23.55 -8.30 -21.37
C SER A 268 23.84 -6.81 -21.66
N ILE A 269 23.43 -5.90 -20.80
CA ILE A 269 23.64 -4.45 -20.96
C ILE A 269 25.06 -4.09 -20.53
N PRO A 270 25.86 -3.45 -21.39
CA PRO A 270 27.23 -3.05 -21.06
C PRO A 270 27.26 -2.13 -19.82
N GLY A 271 28.11 -2.48 -18.85
CA GLY A 271 28.30 -1.71 -17.61
C GLY A 271 27.23 -1.94 -16.54
N GLU A 272 26.22 -2.75 -16.80
CA GLU A 272 25.22 -3.14 -15.80
C GLU A 272 25.71 -4.37 -15.00
N ILE A 273 25.62 -4.27 -13.68
CA ILE A 273 26.04 -5.33 -12.76
C ILE A 273 24.82 -5.86 -12.04
N THR A 274 24.53 -7.16 -12.21
CA THR A 274 23.48 -7.86 -11.46
C THR A 274 23.94 -8.20 -10.04
N ALA A 275 23.02 -8.33 -9.11
CA ALA A 275 23.32 -8.96 -7.83
C ALA A 275 23.74 -10.43 -8.08
N PRO A 276 24.82 -10.92 -7.46
CA PRO A 276 25.39 -12.23 -7.79
C PRO A 276 24.44 -13.40 -7.46
N PHE A 277 23.59 -13.23 -6.44
CA PHE A 277 22.63 -14.22 -6.00
C PHE A 277 21.27 -13.57 -5.73
N GLN A 278 20.22 -14.33 -6.00
CA GLN A 278 18.82 -14.03 -5.67
C GLN A 278 18.24 -15.14 -4.80
N ILE A 279 17.20 -14.81 -4.05
CA ILE A 279 16.47 -15.78 -3.26
C ILE A 279 15.80 -16.78 -4.20
N ASP A 280 15.98 -18.05 -3.89
CA ASP A 280 15.27 -19.16 -4.52
C ASP A 280 14.49 -19.87 -3.43
N LEU A 281 13.25 -19.44 -3.23
CA LEU A 281 12.36 -20.15 -2.31
C LEU A 281 11.95 -21.45 -3.00
N ASN A 282 12.09 -22.56 -2.28
CA ASN A 282 11.62 -23.85 -2.75
C ASN A 282 10.15 -23.71 -3.18
N LYS A 283 9.88 -23.95 -4.45
CA LYS A 283 8.50 -24.07 -4.91
C LYS A 283 7.89 -25.26 -4.20
N PRO A 284 6.64 -25.20 -3.73
CA PRO A 284 5.97 -26.36 -3.24
C PRO A 284 6.02 -27.42 -4.35
N GLU A 285 6.30 -28.66 -3.97
CA GLU A 285 6.26 -29.80 -4.92
C GLU A 285 4.89 -29.77 -5.63
N LYS A 286 4.91 -30.09 -6.92
CA LYS A 286 3.66 -30.23 -7.67
C LYS A 286 2.86 -31.36 -7.02
N PHE A 287 1.62 -31.07 -6.71
CA PHE A 287 0.64 -32.10 -6.29
C PHE A 287 0.44 -33.13 -7.37
#